data_075010cd00bdd41c3e31adeb0a80a39f
#
_entry.id   075010cd00bdd41c3e31adeb0a80a39f
#
_cell.length_a   1.000
_cell.length_b   1.000
_cell.length_c   1.000
_cell.angle_alpha   90.00
_cell.angle_beta   90.00
_cell.angle_gamma   90.00
#
_symmetry.space_group_name_H-M   'P 1'
#
loop_
_entity.id
_entity.type
_entity.pdbx_description
1 polymer ?
#
loop_
_entity_poly.entity_id
_entity_poly.type
_entity_poly.pdbx_seq_one_letter_code
_entity_poly.pdbx_strand_id
1 'polypeptide(L)'
;SDKKLRLQYVDITSKQVTLVDQAKTWEHGGANWSPDSKWIAYTRSDDDFRGKVFLYSLDSKKSTLVTDNWYEASGGVFSPDGKYLFFVSDRDFSPTYSRTEWNHSYADMSKVYVVTLAKSTTSPLAPKNDEVLVKVDTSAAVSTTPASAEEKNAKQKEAAASGKDMPTPAAKT
;
A
#
# COMPACT_ATOMS: atom_id res chain seq x y z
N SER A 1 -23.58 -9.38 7.88
CA SER A 1 -23.67 -10.74 7.35
C SER A 1 -24.98 -11.40 7.74
N ASP A 2 -25.50 -12.25 6.90
CA ASP A 2 -26.71 -13.01 7.18
C ASP A 2 -26.41 -14.52 7.41
N LYS A 3 -27.42 -15.31 7.78
CA LYS A 3 -27.28 -16.78 7.99
C LYS A 3 -26.80 -17.56 6.74
N LYS A 4 -26.84 -16.94 5.57
CA LYS A 4 -26.31 -17.51 4.32
C LYS A 4 -24.90 -17.03 3.99
N LEU A 5 -24.20 -16.45 4.96
CA LEU A 5 -22.85 -15.92 4.84
C LEU A 5 -22.72 -14.84 3.75
N ARG A 6 -23.75 -14.02 3.59
CA ARG A 6 -23.76 -12.93 2.59
C ARG A 6 -23.52 -11.59 3.26
N LEU A 7 -22.61 -10.83 2.73
CA LEU A 7 -22.43 -9.42 3.03
C LEU A 7 -23.24 -8.60 2.03
N GLN A 8 -24.14 -7.75 2.51
CA GLN A 8 -25.07 -6.96 1.69
C GLN A 8 -25.15 -5.54 2.23
N TYR A 9 -25.42 -4.60 1.37
CA TYR A 9 -25.84 -3.26 1.76
C TYR A 9 -27.23 -2.94 1.16
N VAL A 10 -27.90 -2.00 1.78
CA VAL A 10 -29.24 -1.55 1.38
C VAL A 10 -29.17 -0.07 1.09
N ASP A 11 -29.64 0.33 -0.08
CA ASP A 11 -29.90 1.73 -0.39
C ASP A 11 -31.20 2.14 0.31
N ILE A 12 -31.10 3.12 1.22
CA ILE A 12 -32.24 3.55 2.05
C ILE A 12 -33.33 4.26 1.26
N THR A 13 -32.99 4.84 0.13
CA THR A 13 -33.93 5.57 -0.73
C THR A 13 -34.72 4.64 -1.62
N SER A 14 -34.01 3.80 -2.36
CA SER A 14 -34.64 2.81 -3.29
C SER A 14 -35.04 1.52 -2.60
N LYS A 15 -34.59 1.29 -1.35
CA LYS A 15 -34.75 0.04 -0.57
C LYS A 15 -34.18 -1.19 -1.29
N GLN A 16 -33.31 -0.96 -2.26
CA GLN A 16 -32.67 -2.05 -3.00
C GLN A 16 -31.54 -2.67 -2.19
N VAL A 17 -31.57 -4.01 -2.09
CA VAL A 17 -30.51 -4.80 -1.46
C VAL A 17 -29.50 -5.21 -2.51
N THR A 18 -28.22 -4.91 -2.27
CA THR A 18 -27.11 -5.29 -3.15
C THR A 18 -26.16 -6.24 -2.44
N LEU A 19 -25.84 -7.34 -3.11
CA LEU A 19 -24.86 -8.31 -2.62
C LEU A 19 -23.46 -7.73 -2.84
N VAL A 20 -22.65 -7.67 -1.77
CA VAL A 20 -21.24 -7.28 -1.80
C VAL A 20 -20.37 -8.51 -2.03
N ASP A 21 -20.60 -9.55 -1.20
CA ASP A 21 -19.81 -10.77 -1.23
C ASP A 21 -20.59 -11.92 -0.58
N GLN A 22 -20.21 -13.15 -0.91
CA GLN A 22 -20.71 -14.35 -0.26
C GLN A 22 -19.57 -15.26 0.13
N ALA A 23 -19.42 -15.46 1.43
CA ALA A 23 -18.42 -16.38 1.97
C ALA A 23 -18.91 -17.83 1.86
N LYS A 24 -17.97 -18.76 1.86
CA LYS A 24 -18.25 -20.19 1.78
C LYS A 24 -18.31 -20.86 3.14
N THR A 25 -17.42 -20.47 4.02
CA THR A 25 -17.14 -21.21 5.26
C THR A 25 -17.48 -20.43 6.52
N TRP A 26 -17.11 -19.15 6.58
CA TRP A 26 -17.24 -18.33 7.78
C TRP A 26 -17.94 -17.00 7.50
N GLU A 27 -18.50 -16.42 8.53
CA GLU A 27 -19.11 -15.09 8.44
C GLU A 27 -18.05 -14.02 8.10
N HIS A 28 -18.51 -12.96 7.43
CA HIS A 28 -17.68 -11.78 7.19
C HIS A 28 -17.40 -11.06 8.50
N GLY A 29 -16.15 -10.76 8.77
CA GLY A 29 -15.73 -9.84 9.82
C GLY A 29 -16.00 -8.39 9.43
N GLY A 30 -16.05 -7.51 10.42
CA GLY A 30 -16.36 -6.08 10.38
C GLY A 30 -16.33 -5.41 9.01
N ALA A 31 -17.42 -4.76 8.63
CA ALA A 31 -17.53 -4.00 7.40
C ALA A 31 -17.56 -2.50 7.73
N ASN A 32 -16.67 -1.72 7.10
CA ASN A 32 -16.53 -0.29 7.30
C ASN A 32 -16.63 0.46 5.99
N TRP A 33 -17.37 1.56 6.00
CA TRP A 33 -17.49 2.45 4.85
C TRP A 33 -16.29 3.39 4.74
N SER A 34 -15.91 3.71 3.51
CA SER A 34 -14.98 4.82 3.26
C SER A 34 -15.66 6.17 3.53
N PRO A 35 -14.90 7.22 3.87
CA PRO A 35 -15.45 8.55 4.14
C PRO A 35 -16.23 9.14 2.95
N ASP A 36 -15.85 8.79 1.72
CA ASP A 36 -16.52 9.21 0.49
C ASP A 36 -17.72 8.35 0.10
N SER A 37 -18.05 7.34 0.93
CA SER A 37 -19.16 6.38 0.71
C SER A 37 -19.10 5.58 -0.59
N LYS A 38 -17.92 5.45 -1.21
CA LYS A 38 -17.74 4.72 -2.47
C LYS A 38 -17.15 3.33 -2.30
N TRP A 39 -16.61 3.03 -1.12
CA TRP A 39 -15.95 1.77 -0.83
C TRP A 39 -16.41 1.16 0.48
N ILE A 40 -16.35 -0.15 0.55
CA ILE A 40 -16.57 -0.92 1.75
C ILE A 40 -15.33 -1.79 1.99
N ALA A 41 -14.68 -1.61 3.16
CA ALA A 41 -13.64 -2.51 3.64
C ALA A 41 -14.27 -3.60 4.50
N TYR A 42 -13.92 -4.85 4.27
CA TYR A 42 -14.44 -5.97 5.06
C TYR A 42 -13.42 -7.10 5.16
N THR A 43 -13.62 -7.99 6.14
CA THR A 43 -12.79 -9.18 6.32
C THR A 43 -13.55 -10.41 5.88
N ARG A 44 -12.91 -11.29 5.12
CA ARG A 44 -13.41 -12.61 4.75
C ARG A 44 -12.33 -13.65 5.00
N SER A 45 -12.72 -14.78 5.57
CA SER A 45 -11.86 -15.96 5.65
C SER A 45 -12.21 -16.91 4.51
N ASP A 46 -11.18 -17.42 3.84
CA ASP A 46 -11.31 -18.41 2.79
C ASP A 46 -11.09 -19.84 3.34
N ASP A 47 -10.92 -20.82 2.46
CA ASP A 47 -10.77 -22.23 2.82
C ASP A 47 -9.50 -22.52 3.67
N ASP A 48 -8.55 -21.56 3.70
CA ASP A 48 -7.35 -21.62 4.54
C ASP A 48 -7.55 -21.10 5.97
N PHE A 49 -8.79 -20.75 6.34
CA PHE A 49 -9.20 -20.23 7.65
C PHE A 49 -8.55 -18.91 8.07
N ARG A 50 -7.83 -18.25 7.18
CA ARG A 50 -7.19 -16.96 7.47
C ARG A 50 -8.09 -15.82 7.04
N GLY A 51 -8.23 -14.86 7.94
CA GLY A 51 -8.89 -13.59 7.62
C GLY A 51 -8.07 -12.80 6.61
N LYS A 52 -8.75 -12.21 5.64
CA LYS A 52 -8.17 -11.36 4.59
C LYS A 52 -8.99 -10.11 4.43
N VAL A 53 -8.34 -8.98 4.23
CA VAL A 53 -9.01 -7.69 4.05
C VAL A 53 -9.28 -7.45 2.58
N PHE A 54 -10.54 -7.17 2.27
CA PHE A 54 -11.04 -6.84 0.94
C PHE A 54 -11.58 -5.43 0.89
N LEU A 55 -11.51 -4.82 -0.29
CA LEU A 55 -12.17 -3.58 -0.63
C LEU A 55 -13.19 -3.83 -1.74
N TYR A 56 -14.44 -3.48 -1.47
CA TYR A 56 -15.51 -3.50 -2.47
C TYR A 56 -15.76 -2.09 -2.99
N SER A 57 -15.73 -1.92 -4.30
CA SER A 57 -16.09 -0.67 -4.96
C SER A 57 -17.57 -0.66 -5.32
N LEU A 58 -18.30 0.38 -4.92
CA LEU A 58 -19.71 0.54 -5.25
C LEU A 58 -19.91 0.84 -6.73
N ASP A 59 -18.98 1.56 -7.34
CA ASP A 59 -19.05 1.96 -8.75
C ASP A 59 -18.82 0.75 -9.68
N SER A 60 -17.73 0.02 -9.47
CA SER A 60 -17.39 -1.14 -10.29
C SER A 60 -18.07 -2.43 -9.87
N LYS A 61 -18.68 -2.47 -8.67
CA LYS A 61 -19.29 -3.66 -8.05
C LYS A 61 -18.35 -4.86 -7.98
N LYS A 62 -17.07 -4.57 -7.68
CA LYS A 62 -16.00 -5.58 -7.58
C LYS A 62 -15.32 -5.52 -6.25
N SER A 63 -14.99 -6.68 -5.71
CA SER A 63 -14.14 -6.85 -4.55
C SER A 63 -12.69 -7.08 -4.97
N THR A 64 -11.77 -6.41 -4.29
CA THR A 64 -10.33 -6.54 -4.50
C THR A 64 -9.67 -6.94 -3.19
N LEU A 65 -8.82 -7.94 -3.23
CA LEU A 65 -8.00 -8.35 -2.08
C LEU A 65 -6.90 -7.29 -1.85
N VAL A 66 -6.78 -6.83 -0.61
CA VAL A 66 -5.79 -5.82 -0.20
C VAL A 66 -4.55 -6.47 0.42
N THR A 67 -4.77 -7.50 1.26
CA THR A 67 -3.71 -8.19 1.97
C THR A 67 -3.22 -9.41 1.19
N ASP A 68 -2.02 -9.88 1.52
CA ASP A 68 -1.51 -11.13 0.96
C ASP A 68 -2.22 -12.36 1.58
N ASN A 69 -1.92 -13.55 1.05
CA ASN A 69 -2.50 -14.79 1.53
C ASN A 69 -1.65 -15.50 2.60
N TRP A 70 -0.53 -14.89 3.05
CA TRP A 70 0.41 -15.53 3.95
C TRP A 70 0.03 -15.38 5.42
N TYR A 71 -0.47 -14.20 5.78
CA TYR A 71 -0.75 -13.85 7.17
C TYR A 71 -2.23 -13.56 7.36
N GLU A 72 -2.70 -13.87 8.55
CA GLU A 72 -4.02 -13.43 8.97
C GLU A 72 -4.08 -11.90 9.01
N ALA A 73 -5.16 -11.33 8.48
CA ALA A 73 -5.40 -9.91 8.51
C ALA A 73 -6.89 -9.62 8.66
N SER A 74 -7.21 -8.63 9.49
CA SER A 74 -8.60 -8.29 9.81
C SER A 74 -8.76 -6.81 10.15
N GLY A 75 -10.01 -6.38 10.31
CA GLY A 75 -10.34 -5.07 10.87
C GLY A 75 -9.95 -3.89 9.98
N GLY A 76 -10.23 -3.97 8.69
CA GLY A 76 -9.94 -2.86 7.76
C GLY A 76 -10.73 -1.59 8.09
N VAL A 77 -10.06 -0.48 8.41
CA VAL A 77 -10.65 0.83 8.73
C VAL A 77 -9.99 1.93 7.90
N PHE A 78 -10.80 2.77 7.27
CA PHE A 78 -10.29 3.91 6.52
C PHE A 78 -9.86 5.05 7.44
N SER A 79 -8.83 5.78 7.03
CA SER A 79 -8.53 7.08 7.63
C SER A 79 -9.63 8.09 7.31
N PRO A 80 -9.86 9.10 8.17
CA PRO A 80 -10.90 10.11 7.94
C PRO A 80 -10.72 10.91 6.64
N ASP A 81 -9.48 11.05 6.18
CA ASP A 81 -9.13 11.73 4.92
C ASP A 81 -9.23 10.81 3.68
N GLY A 82 -9.57 9.53 3.87
CA GLY A 82 -9.71 8.55 2.79
C GLY A 82 -8.41 8.17 2.07
N LYS A 83 -7.24 8.52 2.62
CA LYS A 83 -5.95 8.25 1.98
C LYS A 83 -5.34 6.92 2.36
N TYR A 84 -5.69 6.41 3.53
CA TYR A 84 -5.10 5.23 4.13
C TYR A 84 -6.16 4.22 4.56
N LEU A 85 -5.76 2.96 4.53
CA LEU A 85 -6.49 1.86 5.16
C LEU A 85 -5.61 1.25 6.24
N PHE A 86 -6.12 1.18 7.47
CA PHE A 86 -5.48 0.50 8.59
C PHE A 86 -6.10 -0.87 8.76
N PHE A 87 -5.29 -1.84 9.13
CA PHE A 87 -5.75 -3.18 9.46
C PHE A 87 -4.80 -3.84 10.46
N VAL A 88 -5.25 -4.88 11.12
CA VAL A 88 -4.43 -5.69 12.03
C VAL A 88 -3.97 -6.95 11.30
N SER A 89 -2.74 -7.36 11.52
CA SER A 89 -2.23 -8.61 10.95
C SER A 89 -1.16 -9.24 11.85
N ASP A 90 -1.15 -10.57 11.90
CA ASP A 90 -0.24 -11.38 12.71
C ASP A 90 1.03 -11.72 11.93
N ARG A 91 1.83 -10.67 11.65
CA ARG A 91 3.06 -10.79 10.85
C ARG A 91 4.32 -10.70 11.67
N ASP A 92 4.22 -10.32 12.94
CA ASP A 92 5.38 -10.18 13.81
C ASP A 92 5.69 -11.52 14.48
N PHE A 93 6.52 -12.29 13.80
CA PHE A 93 6.89 -13.62 14.24
C PHE A 93 8.13 -13.56 15.14
N SER A 94 7.90 -13.47 16.47
CA SER A 94 8.95 -13.49 17.48
C SER A 94 8.72 -14.62 18.48
N PRO A 95 9.14 -15.86 18.17
CA PRO A 95 8.90 -17.00 19.05
C PRO A 95 9.80 -16.91 20.28
N THR A 96 9.21 -17.18 21.45
CA THR A 96 9.93 -17.35 22.71
C THR A 96 9.96 -18.83 23.08
N TYR A 97 11.11 -19.34 23.47
CA TYR A 97 11.30 -20.72 23.89
C TYR A 97 11.21 -20.84 25.42
N SER A 98 10.44 -21.79 25.89
CA SER A 98 10.52 -22.20 27.29
C SER A 98 11.83 -22.98 27.54
N ARG A 99 12.46 -22.72 28.68
CA ARG A 99 13.64 -23.46 29.12
C ARG A 99 13.33 -24.83 29.72
N THR A 100 12.06 -25.03 30.08
CA THR A 100 11.61 -26.24 30.82
C THR A 100 10.88 -27.24 29.93
N GLU A 101 10.16 -26.76 28.92
CA GLU A 101 9.22 -27.59 28.14
C GLU A 101 9.47 -27.39 26.69
N TRP A 102 10.35 -27.30 26.02
CA TRP A 102 10.58 -27.20 24.56
C TRP A 102 9.37 -26.67 23.74
N ASN A 103 8.47 -25.93 24.40
CA ASN A 103 7.29 -25.34 23.77
C ASN A 103 7.58 -23.93 23.27
N HIS A 104 7.07 -23.63 22.09
CA HIS A 104 7.10 -22.28 21.54
C HIS A 104 5.93 -21.45 22.06
N SER A 105 6.21 -20.26 22.49
CA SER A 105 5.18 -19.25 22.78
C SER A 105 5.29 -18.13 21.76
N TYR A 106 4.15 -17.73 21.21
CA TYR A 106 4.03 -16.64 20.25
C TYR A 106 3.25 -15.53 20.93
N ALA A 107 3.95 -14.49 21.36
CA ALA A 107 3.36 -13.33 21.99
C ALA A 107 3.44 -12.11 21.05
N ASP A 108 2.44 -11.24 21.15
CA ASP A 108 2.42 -9.93 20.47
C ASP A 108 2.61 -9.97 18.94
N MET A 109 2.12 -11.01 18.30
CA MET A 109 2.22 -11.17 16.84
C MET A 109 1.39 -10.14 16.06
N SER A 110 0.30 -9.66 16.68
CA SER A 110 -0.65 -8.74 16.06
C SER A 110 -0.10 -7.31 16.08
N LYS A 111 0.04 -6.71 14.92
CA LYS A 111 0.44 -5.31 14.77
C LYS A 111 -0.51 -4.59 13.83
N VAL A 112 -0.56 -3.27 13.96
CA VAL A 112 -1.33 -2.41 13.05
C VAL A 112 -0.50 -2.08 11.83
N TYR A 113 -1.08 -2.32 10.67
CA TYR A 113 -0.48 -2.03 9.36
C TYR A 113 -1.27 -0.95 8.64
N VAL A 114 -0.61 -0.23 7.75
CA VAL A 114 -1.20 0.82 6.94
C VAL A 114 -0.90 0.59 5.47
N VAL A 115 -1.92 0.77 4.64
CA VAL A 115 -1.82 0.76 3.17
C VAL A 115 -2.23 2.14 2.65
N THR A 116 -1.45 2.68 1.72
CA THR A 116 -1.82 3.85 0.94
C THR A 116 -2.81 3.46 -0.15
N LEU A 117 -3.94 4.15 -0.25
CA LEU A 117 -4.99 3.83 -1.22
C LEU A 117 -4.71 4.37 -2.63
N ALA A 118 -3.81 5.32 -2.75
CA ALA A 118 -3.36 5.82 -4.05
C ALA A 118 -1.83 5.79 -4.15
N LYS A 119 -1.30 5.50 -5.35
CA LYS A 119 0.16 5.47 -5.60
C LYS A 119 0.84 6.82 -5.36
N SER A 120 0.11 7.92 -5.51
CA SER A 120 0.60 9.27 -5.25
C SER A 120 0.61 9.65 -3.77
N THR A 121 -0.03 8.85 -2.91
CA THR A 121 -0.09 9.13 -1.47
C THR A 121 1.23 8.72 -0.81
N THR A 122 1.88 9.67 -0.15
CA THR A 122 3.11 9.39 0.61
C THR A 122 2.78 8.56 1.85
N SER A 123 3.60 7.55 2.13
CA SER A 123 3.47 6.75 3.35
C SER A 123 3.68 7.63 4.57
N PRO A 124 2.83 7.54 5.61
CA PRO A 124 3.04 8.26 6.87
C PRO A 124 4.29 7.77 7.62
N LEU A 125 4.78 6.57 7.26
CA LEU A 125 5.99 5.95 7.82
C LEU A 125 7.19 6.07 6.87
N ALA A 126 7.12 6.94 5.85
CA ALA A 126 8.24 7.16 4.95
C ALA A 126 9.44 7.70 5.76
N PRO A 127 10.67 7.19 5.51
CA PRO A 127 11.85 7.72 6.15
C PRO A 127 11.99 9.21 5.84
N LYS A 128 12.30 10.00 6.86
CA LYS A 128 12.57 11.43 6.69
C LYS A 128 14.02 11.59 6.26
N ASN A 129 14.25 12.47 5.29
CA ASN A 129 15.59 12.86 4.91
C ASN A 129 16.12 13.86 5.96
N ASP A 130 17.33 13.59 6.49
CA ASP A 130 18.03 14.46 7.44
C ASP A 130 18.80 15.59 6.74
N GLU A 131 18.73 15.68 5.42
CA GLU A 131 19.38 16.78 4.68
C GLU A 131 18.76 18.12 5.05
N VAL A 132 19.55 18.95 5.69
CA VAL A 132 19.22 20.35 5.97
C VAL A 132 19.47 21.16 4.70
N LEU A 133 18.42 21.66 4.07
CA LEU A 133 18.55 22.64 3.00
C LEU A 133 19.10 23.93 3.62
N VAL A 134 20.40 24.19 3.42
CA VAL A 134 21.01 25.46 3.76
C VAL A 134 20.39 26.53 2.84
N LYS A 135 19.58 27.42 3.42
CA LYS A 135 19.14 28.61 2.70
C LYS A 135 20.38 29.46 2.46
N VAL A 136 20.83 29.51 1.23
CA VAL A 136 21.83 30.49 0.80
C VAL A 136 21.13 31.83 0.81
N ASP A 137 21.41 32.66 1.83
CA ASP A 137 20.96 34.05 1.87
C ASP A 137 21.62 34.81 0.72
N THR A 138 20.91 34.98 -0.37
CA THR A 138 21.32 35.76 -1.53
C THR A 138 21.14 37.26 -1.23
N SER A 139 21.77 37.75 -0.17
CA SER A 139 21.81 39.20 0.13
C SER A 139 23.25 39.72 0.18
N ALA A 140 23.99 39.55 -0.92
CA ALA A 140 25.17 40.32 -1.21
C ALA A 140 25.35 40.41 -2.72
N ALA A 141 24.49 41.20 -3.35
CA ALA A 141 24.74 41.68 -4.69
C ALA A 141 25.78 42.80 -4.59
N VAL A 142 27.05 42.46 -4.74
CA VAL A 142 28.09 43.44 -5.06
C VAL A 142 28.18 43.50 -6.57
N SER A 143 27.75 44.62 -7.08
CA SER A 143 27.92 45.05 -8.48
C SER A 143 29.40 45.12 -8.87
N THR A 144 29.83 44.36 -9.87
CA THR A 144 30.97 44.72 -10.71
C THR A 144 30.64 44.36 -12.16
N THR A 145 30.70 45.40 -12.98
CA THR A 145 30.43 45.50 -14.39
C THR A 145 31.46 44.68 -15.22
N PRO A 146 31.12 44.29 -16.46
CA PRO A 146 31.79 43.21 -17.18
C PRO A 146 33.04 43.67 -17.98
N ALA A 147 34.02 42.81 -18.05
CA ALA A 147 35.06 42.90 -19.07
C ALA A 147 35.13 41.56 -19.82
N SER A 148 34.99 41.72 -21.12
CA SER A 148 35.15 40.80 -22.24
C SER A 148 36.13 39.64 -22.08
N ALA A 149 35.71 38.45 -22.50
CA ALA A 149 36.57 37.57 -23.31
C ALA A 149 35.71 36.50 -23.99
N GLU A 150 35.58 36.66 -25.29
CA GLU A 150 35.32 35.61 -26.28
C GLU A 150 36.41 34.53 -26.20
N GLU A 151 36.09 33.40 -26.79
CA GLU A 151 36.88 32.19 -27.00
C GLU A 151 36.77 31.10 -25.92
N LYS A 152 35.92 30.12 -26.24
CA LYS A 152 36.22 28.69 -26.36
C LYS A 152 34.93 27.87 -26.48
N ASN A 153 34.34 27.97 -27.66
CA ASN A 153 33.26 27.06 -28.04
C ASN A 153 33.70 26.26 -29.27
N ALA A 154 34.57 25.29 -29.06
CA ALA A 154 34.91 24.28 -30.08
C ALA A 154 35.67 23.13 -29.40
N LYS A 155 34.93 22.14 -28.83
CA LYS A 155 35.37 20.74 -28.71
C LYS A 155 34.44 20.01 -27.74
N GLN A 156 33.32 19.64 -28.24
CA GLN A 156 32.57 18.48 -27.68
C GLN A 156 31.39 18.13 -28.61
N LYS A 157 31.75 17.79 -29.84
CA LYS A 157 30.82 17.22 -30.80
C LYS A 157 31.55 16.19 -31.64
N GLU A 158 32.00 15.12 -31.00
CA GLU A 158 32.47 13.91 -31.68
C GLU A 158 32.74 12.83 -30.63
N ALA A 159 31.70 12.07 -30.29
CA ALA A 159 31.76 10.73 -29.69
C ALA A 159 30.33 10.21 -29.45
N ALA A 160 29.58 10.07 -30.52
CA ALA A 160 28.33 9.31 -30.46
C ALA A 160 28.03 8.71 -31.82
N ALA A 161 28.86 7.79 -32.26
CA ALA A 161 28.54 6.85 -33.33
C ALA A 161 29.60 5.76 -33.36
N SER A 162 29.36 4.64 -32.70
CA SER A 162 29.90 3.33 -33.08
C SER A 162 29.72 2.35 -31.90
N GLY A 163 29.04 1.29 -32.14
CA GLY A 163 28.94 0.19 -31.17
C GLY A 163 27.69 -0.67 -31.33
N LYS A 164 27.61 -1.34 -32.47
CA LYS A 164 26.73 -2.46 -32.76
C LYS A 164 27.09 -3.68 -31.93
N ASP A 165 26.03 -4.48 -31.66
CA ASP A 165 26.03 -5.94 -31.50
C ASP A 165 26.65 -6.53 -30.25
N MET A 166 25.76 -7.07 -29.37
CA MET A 166 26.04 -8.37 -28.77
C MET A 166 24.74 -9.13 -28.40
N PRO A 167 24.74 -10.46 -28.51
CA PRO A 167 23.55 -11.27 -28.68
C PRO A 167 22.96 -11.81 -27.37
N THR A 168 21.68 -12.10 -27.44
CA THR A 168 20.84 -12.87 -26.51
C THR A 168 21.41 -14.26 -26.28
N PRO A 169 21.49 -14.78 -25.04
CA PRO A 169 21.59 -16.21 -24.82
C PRO A 169 20.21 -16.83 -24.61
N ALA A 170 20.02 -17.89 -25.37
CA ALA A 170 18.85 -18.76 -25.40
C ALA A 170 18.63 -19.55 -24.10
N ALA A 171 17.35 -19.82 -23.83
CA ALA A 171 16.88 -20.80 -22.90
C ALA A 171 17.38 -22.22 -23.23
N LYS A 172 17.72 -22.98 -22.20
CA LYS A 172 17.75 -24.44 -22.27
C LYS A 172 17.13 -25.02 -21.00
N THR A 173 16.07 -25.75 -21.25
CA THR A 173 15.58 -27.01 -20.62
C THR A 173 15.54 -27.02 -19.10
#